data_6746c7752e43af1387a2a03e4e1683cc
#
_entry.id   6746c7752e43af1387a2a03e4e1683cc
#
_cell.length_a   1.000
_cell.length_b   1.000
_cell.length_c   1.000
_cell.angle_alpha   90.00
_cell.angle_beta   90.00
_cell.angle_gamma   90.00
#
_symmetry.space_group_name_H-M   'P 1'
#
loop_
_entity.id
_entity.type
_entity.pdbx_description
1 polymer ?
#
loop_
_entity_poly.entity_id
_entity_poly.type
_entity_poly.pdbx_seq_one_letter_code
_entity_poly.pdbx_strand_id
1 'polypeptide(L)'
;RNEMVEFFAHRIEGYEFNGPVKVWGHNTFDKPSVVSEVEYDESWLVDEYEFTASVTDKPVKVPITGPYTLANWSFNEAYEDTEALAHDLADLVNEEIEKLVEAGARYVQIDEPALATTPDDHAIVGDCLERIADGIPEDVRIGLHVCYGDYSRIYPEILEFPVDEFDLELANGDYDQLDVFKDPEFTADLALGVVDAHDADVETVPEIKENIQKGLEVVPPEQLTVSPDCGVKLLPRTVAYEKMANLVQAAREVEQELDEGEIEVERSAVTADD
;
A
#
# COMPACT_ATOMS: atom_id res chain seq x y z
N ARG A 1 3.50 15.07 2.51
CA ARG A 1 3.45 14.53 3.88
C ARG A 1 4.86 14.41 4.43
N ASN A 2 5.06 14.66 5.73
CA ASN A 2 6.39 14.57 6.34
C ASN A 2 6.73 13.11 6.67
N GLU A 3 5.85 12.49 7.44
CA GLU A 3 5.94 11.10 7.86
C GLU A 3 4.50 10.53 7.88
N MET A 4 4.36 9.21 7.66
CA MET A 4 3.05 8.62 7.42
C MET A 4 2.17 8.60 8.69
N VAL A 5 2.72 8.30 9.86
CA VAL A 5 1.97 8.32 11.14
C VAL A 5 1.75 9.74 11.61
N GLU A 6 2.78 10.57 11.60
CA GLU A 6 2.74 11.98 12.02
C GLU A 6 1.63 12.76 11.29
N PHE A 7 1.47 12.54 9.98
CA PHE A 7 0.45 13.21 9.19
C PHE A 7 -0.97 12.97 9.70
N PHE A 8 -1.32 11.72 9.99
CA PHE A 8 -2.64 11.35 10.48
C PHE A 8 -2.83 11.69 11.96
N ALA A 9 -1.81 11.43 12.79
CA ALA A 9 -1.85 11.75 14.21
C ALA A 9 -2.07 13.24 14.52
N HIS A 10 -1.70 14.15 13.61
CA HIS A 10 -2.05 15.58 13.72
C HIS A 10 -3.53 15.91 13.42
N ARG A 11 -4.28 14.95 12.88
CA ARG A 11 -5.67 15.11 12.42
C ARG A 11 -6.66 14.26 13.21
N ILE A 12 -6.17 13.33 14.00
CA ILE A 12 -6.96 12.45 14.84
C ILE A 12 -6.93 13.01 16.25
N GLU A 13 -8.09 13.29 16.84
CA GLU A 13 -8.15 13.65 18.26
C GLU A 13 -7.68 12.49 19.14
N GLY A 14 -7.16 12.79 20.32
CA GLY A 14 -6.58 11.78 21.22
C GLY A 14 -5.07 11.60 21.10
N TYR A 15 -4.44 12.16 20.06
CA TYR A 15 -3.00 12.14 19.89
C TYR A 15 -2.31 13.39 20.44
N GLU A 16 -1.13 13.21 21.04
CA GLU A 16 -0.22 14.28 21.47
C GLU A 16 1.20 14.01 21.01
N PHE A 17 1.99 15.07 20.81
CA PHE A 17 3.39 15.00 20.40
C PHE A 17 4.30 15.49 21.53
N ASN A 18 5.21 14.61 21.98
CA ASN A 18 6.14 14.88 23.07
C ASN A 18 7.58 15.13 22.59
N GLY A 19 7.76 15.33 21.30
CA GLY A 19 9.04 15.60 20.64
C GLY A 19 9.65 14.40 19.95
N PRO A 20 10.76 14.61 19.22
CA PRO A 20 11.31 13.63 18.32
C PRO A 20 11.96 12.45 19.06
N VAL A 21 11.72 11.25 18.54
CA VAL A 21 12.43 10.04 18.92
C VAL A 21 13.42 9.62 17.83
N LYS A 22 14.49 8.96 18.23
CA LYS A 22 15.48 8.45 17.29
C LYS A 22 14.98 7.13 16.70
N VAL A 23 15.00 7.06 15.36
CA VAL A 23 14.71 5.84 14.61
C VAL A 23 15.99 5.25 14.04
N TRP A 24 16.05 4.88 12.80
CA TRP A 24 17.25 4.28 12.20
C TRP A 24 18.39 5.27 12.05
N GLY A 25 19.58 4.84 12.49
CA GLY A 25 20.80 5.62 12.29
C GLY A 25 20.73 6.96 13.00
N HIS A 26 20.66 8.05 12.23
CA HIS A 26 20.59 9.43 12.71
C HIS A 26 19.20 10.07 12.46
N ASN A 27 18.26 9.33 11.89
CA ASN A 27 16.94 9.85 11.60
C ASN A 27 16.12 9.96 12.88
N THR A 28 15.29 10.98 12.93
CA THR A 28 14.31 11.23 14.00
C THR A 28 12.95 11.48 13.37
N PHE A 29 11.89 11.08 14.06
CA PHE A 29 10.53 11.51 13.74
C PHE A 29 9.80 11.85 15.04
N ASP A 30 8.74 12.61 14.93
CA ASP A 30 7.89 12.95 16.08
C ASP A 30 6.91 11.79 16.32
N LYS A 31 7.35 10.80 17.15
CA LYS A 31 6.50 9.67 17.53
C LYS A 31 5.38 10.16 18.41
N PRO A 32 4.11 10.02 18.00
CA PRO A 32 2.99 10.48 18.79
C PRO A 32 2.69 9.56 19.97
N SER A 33 1.98 10.11 20.97
CA SER A 33 1.35 9.37 22.07
C SER A 33 -0.16 9.44 21.93
N VAL A 34 -0.85 8.32 22.09
CA VAL A 34 -2.31 8.26 22.24
C VAL A 34 -2.63 8.39 23.71
N VAL A 35 -3.20 9.53 24.11
CA VAL A 35 -3.42 9.91 25.52
C VAL A 35 -4.89 9.89 25.95
N SER A 36 -5.82 9.72 25.02
CA SER A 36 -7.25 9.51 25.25
C SER A 36 -7.84 8.64 24.13
N GLU A 37 -9.12 8.33 24.19
CA GLU A 37 -9.85 7.71 23.09
C GLU A 37 -9.65 8.54 21.82
N VAL A 38 -9.46 7.87 20.67
CA VAL A 38 -9.29 8.51 19.37
C VAL A 38 -10.66 8.87 18.81
N GLU A 39 -10.76 10.04 18.19
CA GLU A 39 -12.01 10.53 17.61
C GLU A 39 -11.75 11.13 16.21
N TYR A 40 -12.74 10.95 15.30
CA TYR A 40 -12.77 11.57 13.99
C TYR A 40 -13.49 12.90 14.05
N ASP A 41 -12.85 13.98 13.62
CA ASP A 41 -13.46 15.33 13.61
C ASP A 41 -13.77 15.79 12.18
N GLU A 42 -12.76 15.75 11.30
CA GLU A 42 -12.89 16.21 9.92
C GLU A 42 -12.11 15.30 8.97
N SER A 43 -12.48 15.31 7.69
CA SER A 43 -11.79 14.51 6.67
C SER A 43 -10.32 14.91 6.54
N TRP A 44 -9.47 13.89 6.38
CA TRP A 44 -8.02 14.03 6.32
C TRP A 44 -7.50 14.26 4.90
N LEU A 45 -8.19 13.73 3.88
CA LEU A 45 -7.66 13.57 2.52
C LEU A 45 -8.59 14.04 1.40
N VAL A 46 -9.85 14.39 1.70
CA VAL A 46 -10.82 14.77 0.65
C VAL A 46 -10.33 15.95 -0.17
N ASP A 47 -9.79 16.99 0.46
CA ASP A 47 -9.29 18.18 -0.25
C ASP A 47 -8.13 17.82 -1.20
N GLU A 48 -7.21 16.93 -0.77
CA GLU A 48 -6.07 16.45 -1.58
C GLU A 48 -6.53 15.54 -2.71
N TYR A 49 -7.54 14.72 -2.46
CA TYR A 49 -8.17 13.89 -3.49
C TYR A 49 -8.85 14.76 -4.56
N GLU A 50 -9.72 15.67 -4.16
CA GLU A 50 -10.44 16.56 -5.08
C GLU A 50 -9.48 17.41 -5.93
N PHE A 51 -8.42 17.96 -5.29
CA PHE A 51 -7.38 18.67 -6.03
C PHE A 51 -6.72 17.75 -7.06
N THR A 52 -6.32 16.56 -6.67
CA THR A 52 -5.63 15.61 -7.56
C THR A 52 -6.55 15.19 -8.69
N ALA A 53 -7.81 14.84 -8.41
CA ALA A 53 -8.80 14.47 -9.41
C ALA A 53 -9.11 15.62 -10.39
N SER A 54 -9.00 16.88 -9.94
CA SER A 54 -9.22 18.05 -10.81
C SER A 54 -8.14 18.27 -11.88
N VAL A 55 -6.95 17.66 -11.74
CA VAL A 55 -5.80 17.86 -12.63
C VAL A 55 -5.43 16.62 -13.47
N THR A 56 -6.23 15.55 -13.39
CA THR A 56 -6.03 14.32 -14.16
C THR A 56 -7.35 13.66 -14.54
N ASP A 57 -7.38 13.00 -15.70
CA ASP A 57 -8.49 12.13 -16.13
C ASP A 57 -8.24 10.64 -15.76
N LYS A 58 -7.14 10.35 -15.04
CA LYS A 58 -6.79 9.01 -14.61
C LYS A 58 -7.42 8.69 -13.25
N PRO A 59 -7.67 7.41 -12.95
CA PRO A 59 -8.03 7.01 -11.60
C PRO A 59 -7.00 7.50 -10.57
N VAL A 60 -7.47 7.96 -9.44
CA VAL A 60 -6.61 8.42 -8.32
C VAL A 60 -6.66 7.38 -7.22
N LYS A 61 -5.52 6.74 -6.93
CA LYS A 61 -5.32 5.89 -5.76
C LYS A 61 -4.99 6.77 -4.56
N VAL A 62 -5.74 6.64 -3.47
CA VAL A 62 -5.58 7.44 -2.25
C VAL A 62 -4.92 6.59 -1.17
N PRO A 63 -3.64 6.82 -0.81
CA PRO A 63 -2.99 6.06 0.25
C PRO A 63 -3.35 6.60 1.63
N ILE A 64 -3.69 5.70 2.55
CA ILE A 64 -4.00 5.96 3.95
C ILE A 64 -3.10 5.08 4.80
N THR A 65 -2.46 5.63 5.82
CA THR A 65 -1.70 4.80 6.76
C THR A 65 -2.66 3.89 7.53
N GLY A 66 -2.36 2.60 7.52
CA GLY A 66 -3.20 1.59 8.12
C GLY A 66 -3.29 1.69 9.64
N PRO A 67 -4.41 1.28 10.22
CA PRO A 67 -4.70 1.44 11.66
C PRO A 67 -3.71 0.69 12.54
N TYR A 68 -3.25 -0.50 12.13
CA TYR A 68 -2.27 -1.24 12.89
C TYR A 68 -0.91 -0.51 12.92
N THR A 69 -0.46 0.06 11.79
CA THR A 69 0.75 0.88 11.74
C THR A 69 0.61 2.14 12.58
N LEU A 70 -0.55 2.83 12.54
CA LEU A 70 -0.83 3.98 13.39
C LEU A 70 -0.73 3.62 14.88
N ALA A 71 -1.29 2.48 15.28
CA ALA A 71 -1.25 2.01 16.67
C ALA A 71 0.17 1.57 17.08
N ASN A 72 0.82 0.71 16.28
CA ASN A 72 2.12 0.10 16.60
C ASN A 72 3.25 1.15 16.66
N TRP A 73 3.21 2.16 15.78
CA TRP A 73 4.22 3.22 15.73
C TRP A 73 3.91 4.42 16.64
N SER A 74 2.89 4.32 17.48
CA SER A 74 2.55 5.30 18.52
C SER A 74 2.93 4.78 19.91
N PHE A 75 3.00 5.68 20.90
CA PHE A 75 2.99 5.29 22.30
C PHE A 75 1.55 5.18 22.74
N ASN A 76 1.13 3.99 23.18
CA ASN A 76 -0.21 3.78 23.70
C ASN A 76 -0.25 4.06 25.20
N GLU A 77 -0.91 5.15 25.62
CA GLU A 77 -1.07 5.56 27.02
C GLU A 77 -2.54 5.52 27.46
N ALA A 78 -3.49 5.25 26.53
CA ALA A 78 -4.92 5.33 26.79
C ALA A 78 -5.68 4.01 26.64
N TYR A 79 -5.21 3.10 25.81
CA TYR A 79 -5.87 1.82 25.51
C TYR A 79 -5.22 0.65 26.24
N GLU A 80 -5.98 -0.43 26.46
CA GLU A 80 -5.51 -1.62 27.15
C GLU A 80 -4.32 -2.29 26.42
N ASP A 81 -4.41 -2.34 25.09
CA ASP A 81 -3.36 -2.94 24.22
C ASP A 81 -3.38 -2.29 22.83
N THR A 82 -2.51 -2.79 21.94
CA THR A 82 -2.37 -2.30 20.57
C THR A 82 -3.57 -2.71 19.71
N GLU A 83 -4.16 -3.86 19.96
CA GLU A 83 -5.31 -4.37 19.22
C GLU A 83 -6.54 -3.47 19.44
N ALA A 84 -6.86 -3.13 20.69
CA ALA A 84 -7.98 -2.23 21.01
C ALA A 84 -7.82 -0.86 20.34
N LEU A 85 -6.60 -0.29 20.35
CA LEU A 85 -6.32 0.97 19.66
C LEU A 85 -6.43 0.82 18.15
N ALA A 86 -5.91 -0.27 17.57
CA ALA A 86 -5.96 -0.50 16.12
C ALA A 86 -7.40 -0.65 15.62
N HIS A 87 -8.27 -1.29 16.40
CA HIS A 87 -9.68 -1.43 16.06
C HIS A 87 -10.42 -0.08 16.01
N ASP A 88 -10.22 0.79 17.02
CA ASP A 88 -10.84 2.11 17.00
C ASP A 88 -10.29 2.96 15.84
N LEU A 89 -8.98 2.88 15.57
CA LEU A 89 -8.39 3.54 14.41
C LEU A 89 -8.92 3.00 13.08
N ALA A 90 -9.25 1.70 12.99
CA ALA A 90 -9.85 1.12 11.79
C ALA A 90 -11.24 1.69 11.51
N ASP A 91 -12.04 1.91 12.57
CA ASP A 91 -13.34 2.54 12.44
C ASP A 91 -13.21 4.00 11.93
N LEU A 92 -12.18 4.75 12.37
CA LEU A 92 -11.91 6.10 11.85
C LEU A 92 -11.42 6.09 10.40
N VAL A 93 -10.60 5.10 10.02
CA VAL A 93 -10.14 4.94 8.63
C VAL A 93 -11.33 4.59 7.71
N ASN A 94 -12.25 3.74 8.17
CA ASN A 94 -13.48 3.45 7.43
C ASN A 94 -14.30 4.74 7.20
N GLU A 95 -14.48 5.58 8.23
CA GLU A 95 -15.20 6.86 8.11
C GLU A 95 -14.51 7.81 7.11
N GLU A 96 -13.17 7.87 7.10
CA GLU A 96 -12.42 8.64 6.10
C GLU A 96 -12.64 8.10 4.69
N ILE A 97 -12.66 6.76 4.50
CA ILE A 97 -12.93 6.15 3.20
C ILE A 97 -14.36 6.47 2.75
N GLU A 98 -15.35 6.44 3.63
CA GLU A 98 -16.72 6.85 3.29
C GLU A 98 -16.75 8.30 2.76
N LYS A 99 -16.02 9.23 3.39
CA LYS A 99 -15.90 10.62 2.91
C LYS A 99 -15.21 10.73 1.57
N LEU A 100 -14.16 9.97 1.34
CA LEU A 100 -13.49 9.89 0.05
C LEU A 100 -14.40 9.32 -1.05
N VAL A 101 -15.19 8.29 -0.74
CA VAL A 101 -16.18 7.69 -1.66
C VAL A 101 -17.28 8.69 -1.99
N GLU A 102 -17.81 9.44 -1.00
CA GLU A 102 -18.76 10.53 -1.20
C GLU A 102 -18.18 11.62 -2.14
N ALA A 103 -16.88 11.92 -2.03
CA ALA A 103 -16.17 12.85 -2.90
C ALA A 103 -15.87 12.28 -4.30
N GLY A 104 -16.08 10.98 -4.52
CA GLY A 104 -15.92 10.33 -5.83
C GLY A 104 -14.70 9.41 -5.94
N ALA A 105 -13.94 9.18 -4.88
CA ALA A 105 -12.85 8.20 -4.89
C ALA A 105 -13.39 6.78 -5.12
N ARG A 106 -12.64 5.98 -5.87
CA ARG A 106 -12.95 4.58 -6.17
C ARG A 106 -11.75 3.66 -6.00
N TYR A 107 -10.65 4.19 -5.48
CA TYR A 107 -9.45 3.42 -5.25
C TYR A 107 -8.70 3.98 -4.03
N VAL A 108 -8.66 3.20 -2.98
CA VAL A 108 -7.94 3.52 -1.74
C VAL A 108 -6.87 2.45 -1.50
N GLN A 109 -5.80 2.82 -0.81
CA GLN A 109 -4.73 1.91 -0.44
C GLN A 109 -4.46 2.07 1.05
N ILE A 110 -4.42 0.97 1.76
CA ILE A 110 -4.06 0.91 3.18
C ILE A 110 -2.59 0.56 3.28
N ASP A 111 -1.78 1.42 3.89
CA ASP A 111 -0.34 1.22 4.05
C ASP A 111 -0.04 0.62 5.43
N GLU A 112 0.34 -0.66 5.49
CA GLU A 112 0.63 -1.40 6.73
C GLU A 112 2.08 -1.89 6.84
N PRO A 113 3.08 -1.00 6.79
CA PRO A 113 4.49 -1.41 6.89
C PRO A 113 4.83 -2.05 8.25
N ALA A 114 4.08 -1.77 9.32
CA ALA A 114 4.31 -2.41 10.62
C ALA A 114 4.07 -3.92 10.56
N LEU A 115 3.17 -4.41 9.71
CA LEU A 115 2.94 -5.84 9.52
C LEU A 115 4.22 -6.58 9.10
N ALA A 116 5.05 -5.98 8.27
CA ALA A 116 6.31 -6.56 7.83
C ALA A 116 7.30 -6.82 8.99
N THR A 117 7.26 -5.96 10.02
CA THR A 117 8.15 -6.07 11.19
C THR A 117 7.56 -6.88 12.34
N THR A 118 6.24 -7.03 12.37
CA THR A 118 5.47 -7.78 13.37
C THR A 118 4.49 -8.75 12.71
N PRO A 119 4.97 -9.70 11.88
CA PRO A 119 4.11 -10.59 11.08
C PRO A 119 3.22 -11.50 11.93
N ASP A 120 3.57 -11.75 13.20
CA ASP A 120 2.75 -12.54 14.12
C ASP A 120 1.41 -11.85 14.47
N ASP A 121 1.29 -10.54 14.21
CA ASP A 121 0.09 -9.74 14.45
C ASP A 121 -0.83 -9.64 13.20
N HIS A 122 -0.65 -10.50 12.19
CA HIS A 122 -1.44 -10.52 10.95
C HIS A 122 -2.95 -10.62 11.21
N ALA A 123 -3.37 -11.32 12.27
CA ALA A 123 -4.78 -11.45 12.64
C ALA A 123 -5.38 -10.07 13.01
N ILE A 124 -4.65 -9.24 13.76
CA ILE A 124 -5.10 -7.88 14.12
C ILE A 124 -5.27 -7.03 12.84
N VAL A 125 -4.32 -7.16 11.89
CA VAL A 125 -4.40 -6.45 10.61
C VAL A 125 -5.61 -6.92 9.80
N GLY A 126 -5.88 -8.24 9.76
CA GLY A 126 -7.06 -8.80 9.10
C GLY A 126 -8.36 -8.25 9.69
N ASP A 127 -8.50 -8.27 11.02
CA ASP A 127 -9.67 -7.72 11.71
C ASP A 127 -9.85 -6.20 11.44
N CYS A 128 -8.74 -5.46 11.36
CA CYS A 128 -8.78 -4.04 10.98
C CYS A 128 -9.26 -3.84 9.54
N LEU A 129 -8.78 -4.67 8.60
CA LEU A 129 -9.20 -4.59 7.19
C LEU A 129 -10.68 -4.96 7.01
N GLU A 130 -11.20 -5.95 7.77
CA GLU A 130 -12.63 -6.26 7.78
C GLU A 130 -13.48 -5.06 8.24
N ARG A 131 -13.05 -4.35 9.29
CA ARG A 131 -13.72 -3.13 9.75
C ARG A 131 -13.66 -2.01 8.72
N ILE A 132 -12.50 -1.83 8.07
CA ILE A 132 -12.31 -0.84 7.00
C ILE A 132 -13.24 -1.12 5.81
N ALA A 133 -13.43 -2.38 5.45
CA ALA A 133 -14.24 -2.77 4.30
C ALA A 133 -15.76 -2.75 4.60
N ASP A 134 -16.17 -2.71 5.88
CA ASP A 134 -17.58 -2.76 6.24
C ASP A 134 -18.36 -1.56 5.68
N GLY A 135 -19.41 -1.83 4.94
CA GLY A 135 -20.26 -0.81 4.32
C GLY A 135 -19.67 -0.09 3.11
N ILE A 136 -18.42 -0.38 2.72
CA ILE A 136 -17.80 0.22 1.52
C ILE A 136 -18.42 -0.41 0.27
N PRO A 137 -18.82 0.38 -0.74
CA PRO A 137 -19.41 -0.14 -1.98
C PRO A 137 -18.46 -1.05 -2.76
N GLU A 138 -19.00 -2.12 -3.39
CA GLU A 138 -18.25 -3.10 -4.19
C GLU A 138 -17.48 -2.49 -5.39
N ASP A 139 -17.83 -1.28 -5.83
CA ASP A 139 -17.12 -0.58 -6.90
C ASP A 139 -15.94 0.27 -6.41
N VAL A 140 -15.66 0.23 -5.12
CA VAL A 140 -14.50 0.85 -4.49
C VAL A 140 -13.42 -0.20 -4.27
N ARG A 141 -12.28 -0.02 -4.92
CA ARG A 141 -11.14 -0.92 -4.82
C ARG A 141 -10.31 -0.59 -3.56
N ILE A 142 -10.01 -1.60 -2.77
CA ILE A 142 -9.15 -1.52 -1.59
C ILE A 142 -7.85 -2.27 -1.86
N GLY A 143 -6.72 -1.56 -1.87
CA GLY A 143 -5.38 -2.14 -1.93
C GLY A 143 -4.73 -2.17 -0.55
N LEU A 144 -3.85 -3.14 -0.32
CA LEU A 144 -2.98 -3.22 0.86
C LEU A 144 -1.52 -3.09 0.42
N HIS A 145 -0.83 -2.05 0.93
CA HIS A 145 0.61 -1.90 0.70
C HIS A 145 1.40 -2.38 1.92
N VAL A 146 2.31 -3.32 1.67
CA VAL A 146 3.27 -3.80 2.67
C VAL A 146 4.68 -3.70 2.09
N CYS A 147 5.55 -2.95 2.75
CA CYS A 147 6.95 -2.82 2.38
C CYS A 147 7.88 -3.39 3.45
N TYR A 148 9.16 -3.63 3.09
CA TYR A 148 10.22 -4.16 3.98
C TYR A 148 9.96 -5.54 4.57
N GLY A 149 9.10 -6.36 3.98
CA GLY A 149 8.65 -7.63 4.55
C GLY A 149 9.35 -8.87 4.03
N ASP A 150 9.37 -9.89 4.88
CA ASP A 150 9.48 -11.29 4.47
C ASP A 150 8.04 -11.83 4.34
N TYR A 151 7.50 -11.77 3.12
CA TYR A 151 6.10 -12.13 2.84
C TYR A 151 5.80 -13.59 3.14
N SER A 152 6.81 -14.48 3.12
CA SER A 152 6.63 -15.88 3.51
C SER A 152 6.19 -16.06 4.97
N ARG A 153 6.34 -15.02 5.81
CA ARG A 153 5.94 -15.05 7.22
C ARG A 153 4.50 -14.66 7.45
N ILE A 154 3.87 -14.03 6.48
CA ILE A 154 2.45 -13.63 6.52
C ILE A 154 1.61 -14.40 5.49
N TYR A 155 2.23 -15.23 4.69
CA TYR A 155 1.60 -16.10 3.73
C TYR A 155 1.43 -17.53 4.35
N PRO A 156 0.29 -18.24 4.25
CA PRO A 156 -0.87 -17.89 3.39
C PRO A 156 -1.95 -17.01 4.06
N GLU A 157 -1.77 -16.57 5.28
CA GLU A 157 -2.79 -15.88 6.07
C GLU A 157 -3.33 -14.61 5.38
N ILE A 158 -2.50 -13.92 4.60
CA ILE A 158 -2.92 -12.72 3.83
C ILE A 158 -3.98 -13.02 2.76
N LEU A 159 -4.14 -14.29 2.34
CA LEU A 159 -5.17 -14.67 1.36
C LEU A 159 -6.59 -14.47 1.89
N GLU A 160 -6.74 -14.41 3.22
CA GLU A 160 -8.03 -14.18 3.88
C GLU A 160 -8.34 -12.68 4.04
N PHE A 161 -7.41 -11.78 3.71
CA PHE A 161 -7.63 -10.34 3.86
C PHE A 161 -8.66 -9.83 2.82
N PRO A 162 -9.63 -9.01 3.24
CA PRO A 162 -10.68 -8.48 2.37
C PRO A 162 -10.16 -7.31 1.51
N VAL A 163 -9.17 -7.56 0.68
CA VAL A 163 -8.56 -6.57 -0.21
C VAL A 163 -8.55 -7.05 -1.66
N ASP A 164 -8.63 -6.11 -2.59
CA ASP A 164 -8.64 -6.38 -4.02
C ASP A 164 -7.23 -6.48 -4.61
N GLU A 165 -6.25 -5.86 -3.98
CA GLU A 165 -4.88 -5.74 -4.49
C GLU A 165 -3.86 -5.76 -3.36
N PHE A 166 -2.75 -6.46 -3.58
CA PHE A 166 -1.53 -6.35 -2.77
C PHE A 166 -0.48 -5.53 -3.51
N ASP A 167 -0.05 -4.41 -2.94
CA ASP A 167 1.03 -3.55 -3.44
C ASP A 167 2.31 -3.84 -2.65
N LEU A 168 3.30 -4.46 -3.29
CA LEU A 168 4.42 -5.11 -2.62
C LEU A 168 5.77 -4.60 -3.10
N GLU A 169 6.67 -4.32 -2.15
CA GLU A 169 8.06 -4.00 -2.40
C GLU A 169 8.85 -5.26 -2.79
N LEU A 170 9.35 -5.33 -4.03
CA LEU A 170 10.05 -6.50 -4.54
C LEU A 170 11.33 -6.16 -5.31
N ALA A 171 11.45 -4.95 -5.90
CA ALA A 171 12.64 -4.56 -6.65
C ALA A 171 13.87 -4.41 -5.75
N ASN A 172 13.72 -3.84 -4.56
CA ASN A 172 14.80 -3.71 -3.58
C ASN A 172 15.36 -5.06 -3.08
N GLY A 173 14.54 -6.12 -3.14
CA GLY A 173 14.89 -7.50 -2.77
C GLY A 173 15.23 -8.41 -3.94
N ASP A 174 15.56 -7.87 -5.13
CA ASP A 174 15.86 -8.66 -6.33
C ASP A 174 14.78 -9.72 -6.68
N TYR A 175 13.54 -9.50 -6.23
CA TYR A 175 12.38 -10.39 -6.45
C TYR A 175 12.48 -11.78 -5.77
N ASP A 176 13.36 -11.95 -4.79
CA ASP A 176 13.59 -13.24 -4.12
C ASP A 176 12.32 -13.85 -3.50
N GLN A 177 11.31 -13.02 -3.20
CA GLN A 177 10.06 -13.45 -2.56
C GLN A 177 8.87 -13.55 -3.53
N LEU A 178 9.07 -13.25 -4.80
CA LEU A 178 7.98 -13.24 -5.77
C LEU A 178 7.33 -14.62 -5.95
N ASP A 179 8.12 -15.69 -5.80
CA ASP A 179 7.62 -17.07 -5.95
C ASP A 179 6.57 -17.48 -4.90
N VAL A 180 6.46 -16.74 -3.78
CA VAL A 180 5.42 -16.99 -2.77
C VAL A 180 4.02 -16.80 -3.37
N PHE A 181 3.88 -15.91 -4.35
CA PHE A 181 2.60 -15.58 -5.00
C PHE A 181 2.27 -16.45 -6.22
N LYS A 182 3.10 -17.45 -6.55
CA LYS A 182 2.79 -18.49 -7.57
C LYS A 182 1.76 -19.52 -7.09
N ASP A 183 1.08 -19.24 -5.98
CA ASP A 183 0.03 -20.08 -5.43
C ASP A 183 -1.28 -19.88 -6.20
N PRO A 184 -1.94 -20.94 -6.67
CA PRO A 184 -3.24 -20.83 -7.34
C PRO A 184 -4.37 -20.28 -6.44
N GLU A 185 -4.18 -20.26 -5.12
CA GLU A 185 -5.11 -19.62 -4.18
C GLU A 185 -4.94 -18.10 -4.11
N PHE A 186 -3.84 -17.54 -4.66
CA PHE A 186 -3.66 -16.10 -4.79
C PHE A 186 -4.49 -15.56 -5.95
N THR A 187 -5.64 -14.99 -5.66
CA THR A 187 -6.61 -14.49 -6.64
C THR A 187 -6.75 -12.95 -6.65
N ALA A 188 -6.17 -12.28 -5.68
CA ALA A 188 -6.12 -10.81 -5.65
C ALA A 188 -5.18 -10.27 -6.74
N ASP A 189 -5.34 -9.00 -7.10
CA ASP A 189 -4.40 -8.36 -7.99
C ASP A 189 -3.06 -8.09 -7.29
N LEU A 190 -1.99 -8.10 -8.07
CA LEU A 190 -0.64 -7.80 -7.62
C LEU A 190 -0.18 -6.46 -8.19
N ALA A 191 0.04 -5.47 -7.33
CA ALA A 191 0.80 -4.28 -7.68
C ALA A 191 2.28 -4.54 -7.34
N LEU A 192 3.04 -4.80 -8.39
CA LEU A 192 4.44 -5.19 -8.30
C LEU A 192 5.35 -3.97 -8.25
N GLY A 193 6.14 -3.83 -7.20
CA GLY A 193 7.25 -2.89 -7.14
C GLY A 193 8.29 -3.24 -8.19
N VAL A 194 8.49 -2.37 -9.20
CA VAL A 194 9.44 -2.58 -10.31
C VAL A 194 10.55 -1.56 -10.37
N VAL A 195 10.53 -0.61 -9.42
CA VAL A 195 11.51 0.48 -9.27
C VAL A 195 11.86 0.61 -7.80
N ASP A 196 13.15 0.53 -7.47
CA ASP A 196 13.63 0.72 -6.09
C ASP A 196 13.47 2.19 -5.65
N ALA A 197 12.71 2.40 -4.58
CA ALA A 197 12.46 3.73 -4.02
C ALA A 197 13.57 4.20 -3.05
N HIS A 198 14.56 3.36 -2.73
CA HIS A 198 15.61 3.62 -1.75
C HIS A 198 16.96 3.98 -2.37
N ASP A 199 17.17 3.60 -3.65
CA ASP A 199 18.38 3.93 -4.40
C ASP A 199 18.14 5.15 -5.31
N ALA A 200 19.18 5.99 -5.46
CA ALA A 200 19.15 7.14 -6.36
C ALA A 200 19.54 6.79 -7.81
N ASP A 201 20.00 5.58 -8.07
CA ASP A 201 20.25 5.11 -9.43
C ASP A 201 18.92 4.95 -10.17
N VAL A 202 18.84 5.48 -11.38
CA VAL A 202 17.61 5.45 -12.19
C VAL A 202 17.62 4.22 -13.08
N GLU A 203 16.68 3.32 -12.86
CA GLU A 203 16.48 2.14 -13.68
C GLU A 203 16.13 2.54 -15.13
N THR A 204 16.73 1.87 -16.08
CA THR A 204 16.41 2.06 -17.50
C THR A 204 15.09 1.37 -17.87
N VAL A 205 14.45 1.83 -18.95
CA VAL A 205 13.23 1.20 -19.45
C VAL A 205 13.40 -0.32 -19.69
N PRO A 206 14.49 -0.82 -20.31
CA PRO A 206 14.70 -2.26 -20.46
C PRO A 206 14.78 -3.02 -19.12
N GLU A 207 15.48 -2.49 -18.10
CA GLU A 207 15.55 -3.12 -16.76
C GLU A 207 14.17 -3.22 -16.12
N ILE A 208 13.37 -2.15 -16.19
CA ILE A 208 12.00 -2.17 -15.67
C ILE A 208 11.13 -3.17 -16.42
N LYS A 209 11.27 -3.30 -17.75
CA LYS A 209 10.56 -4.30 -18.55
C LYS A 209 10.91 -5.73 -18.12
N GLU A 210 12.20 -6.02 -17.85
CA GLU A 210 12.62 -7.31 -17.29
C GLU A 210 11.96 -7.58 -15.93
N ASN A 211 11.82 -6.55 -15.10
CA ASN A 211 11.14 -6.66 -13.80
C ASN A 211 9.64 -6.93 -13.95
N ILE A 212 8.97 -6.26 -14.89
CA ILE A 212 7.55 -6.50 -15.20
C ILE A 212 7.35 -7.96 -15.70
N GLN A 213 8.25 -8.45 -16.53
CA GLN A 213 8.19 -9.84 -17.03
C GLN A 213 8.26 -10.87 -15.91
N LYS A 214 9.04 -10.62 -14.84
CA LYS A 214 9.02 -11.50 -13.64
C LYS A 214 7.62 -11.56 -13.00
N GLY A 215 6.91 -10.43 -12.94
CA GLY A 215 5.53 -10.40 -12.44
C GLY A 215 4.58 -11.22 -13.31
N LEU A 216 4.74 -11.14 -14.63
CA LEU A 216 3.94 -11.90 -15.60
C LEU A 216 4.19 -13.42 -15.55
N GLU A 217 5.28 -13.87 -14.90
CA GLU A 217 5.50 -15.30 -14.60
C GLU A 217 4.68 -15.79 -13.39
N VAL A 218 4.08 -14.86 -12.62
CA VAL A 218 3.39 -15.17 -11.36
C VAL A 218 1.90 -14.96 -11.48
N VAL A 219 1.48 -13.82 -12.05
CA VAL A 219 0.06 -13.50 -12.25
C VAL A 219 -0.21 -13.16 -13.72
N PRO A 220 -1.42 -13.39 -14.23
CA PRO A 220 -1.79 -12.98 -15.58
C PRO A 220 -1.81 -11.45 -15.72
N PRO A 221 -1.67 -10.91 -16.96
CA PRO A 221 -1.59 -9.46 -17.20
C PRO A 221 -2.75 -8.66 -16.62
N GLU A 222 -3.95 -9.22 -16.61
CA GLU A 222 -5.16 -8.58 -16.09
C GLU A 222 -5.15 -8.41 -14.57
N GLN A 223 -4.29 -9.15 -13.84
CA GLN A 223 -4.10 -9.04 -12.39
C GLN A 223 -2.81 -8.28 -12.02
N LEU A 224 -2.00 -7.85 -13.01
CA LEU A 224 -0.73 -7.19 -12.74
C LEU A 224 -0.87 -5.67 -12.87
N THR A 225 -0.58 -4.96 -11.80
CA THR A 225 -0.30 -3.52 -11.80
C THR A 225 1.18 -3.31 -11.48
N VAL A 226 1.78 -2.21 -11.91
CA VAL A 226 3.18 -1.90 -11.60
C VAL A 226 3.30 -0.58 -10.84
N SER A 227 4.14 -0.59 -9.83
CA SER A 227 4.38 0.54 -8.92
C SER A 227 5.88 0.71 -8.64
N PRO A 228 6.33 1.81 -8.04
CA PRO A 228 7.59 1.80 -7.33
C PRO A 228 7.43 1.00 -6.03
N ASP A 229 8.52 0.46 -5.51
CA ASP A 229 8.53 -0.32 -4.25
C ASP A 229 7.87 0.41 -3.09
N CYS A 230 8.02 1.70 -3.01
CA CYS A 230 7.46 2.55 -1.97
C CYS A 230 7.38 4.01 -2.44
N GLY A 231 6.98 4.92 -1.54
CA GLY A 231 6.96 6.35 -1.81
C GLY A 231 8.33 6.95 -2.10
N VAL A 232 8.49 7.64 -3.21
CA VAL A 232 9.75 8.24 -3.71
C VAL A 232 10.12 9.57 -3.08
N LYS A 233 9.51 9.95 -1.95
CA LYS A 233 9.70 11.30 -1.34
C LYS A 233 11.11 11.57 -0.84
N LEU A 234 11.89 10.54 -0.53
CA LEU A 234 13.27 10.67 -0.03
C LEU A 234 14.27 10.85 -1.17
N LEU A 235 13.88 10.59 -2.41
CA LEU A 235 14.73 10.79 -3.57
C LEU A 235 14.77 12.27 -3.99
N PRO A 236 15.89 12.72 -4.61
CA PRO A 236 15.91 14.01 -5.29
C PRO A 236 14.79 14.08 -6.33
N ARG A 237 14.10 15.23 -6.42
CA ARG A 237 12.93 15.38 -7.30
C ARG A 237 13.20 14.96 -8.76
N THR A 238 14.38 15.26 -9.29
CA THR A 238 14.76 14.87 -10.66
C THR A 238 14.85 13.36 -10.81
N VAL A 239 15.47 12.67 -9.86
CA VAL A 239 15.60 11.21 -9.82
C VAL A 239 14.21 10.57 -9.72
N ALA A 240 13.38 11.02 -8.77
CA ALA A 240 12.01 10.52 -8.63
C ALA A 240 11.21 10.69 -9.93
N TYR A 241 11.34 11.84 -10.60
CA TYR A 241 10.63 12.08 -11.86
C TYR A 241 11.12 11.15 -12.97
N GLU A 242 12.44 10.96 -13.11
CA GLU A 242 13.02 10.11 -14.14
C GLU A 242 12.64 8.63 -13.92
N LYS A 243 12.72 8.14 -12.69
CA LYS A 243 12.26 6.79 -12.32
C LYS A 243 10.79 6.57 -12.71
N MET A 244 9.89 7.48 -12.33
CA MET A 244 8.47 7.38 -12.67
C MET A 244 8.20 7.50 -14.18
N ALA A 245 8.95 8.33 -14.89
CA ALA A 245 8.83 8.44 -16.34
C ALA A 245 9.24 7.13 -17.04
N ASN A 246 10.35 6.51 -16.61
CA ASN A 246 10.81 5.24 -17.14
C ASN A 246 9.85 4.10 -16.80
N LEU A 247 9.28 4.08 -15.59
CA LEU A 247 8.27 3.12 -15.17
C LEU A 247 7.05 3.17 -16.10
N VAL A 248 6.50 4.36 -16.30
CA VAL A 248 5.31 4.54 -17.18
C VAL A 248 5.62 4.18 -18.63
N GLN A 249 6.85 4.48 -19.11
CA GLN A 249 7.26 4.08 -20.46
C GLN A 249 7.38 2.56 -20.57
N ALA A 250 8.04 1.90 -19.63
CA ALA A 250 8.21 0.45 -19.61
C ALA A 250 6.86 -0.29 -19.57
N ALA A 251 5.95 0.16 -18.70
CA ALA A 251 4.62 -0.41 -18.60
C ALA A 251 3.86 -0.34 -19.94
N ARG A 252 3.89 0.81 -20.62
CA ARG A 252 3.24 0.98 -21.93
C ARG A 252 3.85 0.13 -23.03
N GLU A 253 5.19 -0.02 -23.02
CA GLU A 253 5.87 -0.89 -24.00
C GLU A 253 5.51 -2.36 -23.78
N VAL A 254 5.47 -2.82 -22.52
CA VAL A 254 5.05 -4.19 -22.19
C VAL A 254 3.58 -4.42 -22.55
N GLU A 255 2.69 -3.48 -22.24
CA GLU A 255 1.28 -3.56 -22.65
C GLU A 255 1.13 -3.71 -24.17
N GLN A 256 1.88 -2.93 -24.96
CA GLN A 256 1.89 -3.04 -26.40
C GLN A 256 2.44 -4.41 -26.89
N GLU A 257 3.53 -4.90 -26.30
CA GLU A 257 4.12 -6.20 -26.65
C GLU A 257 3.18 -7.38 -26.34
N LEU A 258 2.40 -7.27 -25.25
CA LEU A 258 1.34 -8.22 -24.92
C LEU A 258 0.21 -8.20 -25.95
N ASP A 259 -0.24 -7.01 -26.35
CA ASP A 259 -1.30 -6.84 -27.35
C ASP A 259 -0.87 -7.34 -28.74
N GLU A 260 0.40 -7.18 -29.10
CA GLU A 260 0.99 -7.65 -30.37
C GLU A 260 1.34 -9.16 -30.35
N GLY A 261 1.27 -9.79 -29.16
CA GLY A 261 1.59 -11.21 -28.95
C GLY A 261 3.09 -11.49 -29.04
N GLU A 262 3.94 -10.51 -28.77
CA GLU A 262 5.39 -10.65 -28.69
C GLU A 262 5.85 -11.27 -27.36
N ILE A 263 5.04 -11.09 -26.30
CA ILE A 263 5.21 -11.75 -25.00
C ILE A 263 4.15 -12.84 -24.88
N GLU A 264 4.60 -14.11 -24.79
CA GLU A 264 3.73 -15.23 -24.48
C GLU A 264 3.66 -15.41 -22.95
N VAL A 265 2.46 -15.21 -22.38
CA VAL A 265 2.18 -15.51 -20.99
C VAL A 265 1.42 -16.83 -20.92
N GLU A 266 1.91 -17.80 -20.14
CA GLU A 266 1.14 -18.99 -19.84
C GLU A 266 -0.11 -18.56 -19.02
N ARG A 267 -1.25 -18.48 -19.68
CA ARG A 267 -2.53 -18.22 -19.00
C ARG A 267 -2.80 -19.41 -18.09
N SER A 268 -2.69 -19.20 -16.78
CA SER A 268 -3.29 -20.12 -15.82
C SER A 268 -4.76 -20.32 -16.20
N ALA A 269 -5.10 -21.51 -16.62
CA ALA A 269 -6.50 -21.86 -16.91
C ALA A 269 -7.25 -21.91 -15.59
N VAL A 270 -7.75 -20.76 -15.14
CA VAL A 270 -8.90 -20.73 -14.23
C VAL A 270 -10.07 -21.20 -15.10
N THR A 271 -10.30 -22.51 -15.11
CA THR A 271 -11.54 -23.07 -15.66
C THR A 271 -12.64 -22.63 -14.72
N ALA A 272 -13.42 -21.64 -15.18
CA ALA A 272 -14.76 -21.44 -14.68
C ALA A 272 -15.55 -22.71 -15.05
N ASP A 273 -15.64 -23.64 -14.13
CA ASP A 273 -16.59 -24.74 -14.18
C ASP A 273 -17.77 -24.35 -13.29
N ASP A 274 -18.88 -24.06 -13.98
CA ASP A 274 -20.33 -24.03 -13.66
C ASP A 274 -20.78 -23.90 -12.18
#